data_f132b0c33479307f77e3995dd46bf1d3
#
_entry.id   f132b0c33479307f77e3995dd46bf1d3
#
_cell.length_a   1.000
_cell.length_b   1.000
_cell.length_c   1.000
_cell.angle_alpha   90.00
_cell.angle_beta   90.00
_cell.angle_gamma   90.00
#
_symmetry.space_group_name_H-M   'P 1'
#
loop_
_entity.id
_entity.type
_entity.pdbx_description
1 polymer ?
#
loop_
_entity_poly.entity_id
_entity_poly.type
_entity_poly.pdbx_seq_one_letter_code
_entity_poly.pdbx_strand_id
1 'polypeptide(L)'
;MMGHAGILPDAKRYSGEVETILLEARRLSRSLRTGEHGRRTAGAGSDFWQFRKFENGLDSPRLINWKQSAKSDGLFVRETEWSAPQTLSIIVDRTADNFIDHPKSKAYLNALIALTLGYVYSDASEKVRIDCGEFLQMDRPRDQAEIAETLVRPNNQAWQLPSAQNIPQNSKALLLSSFFNDAEKLSEYIPQYAERGVTGCLLQVLTKDEVTFPFSGRVKFENATGSTVFQSDQACALRAEYLEKLQHNNEQLQSIAAACGWTFLTVSIEQDPREILGLCIELLGMR
;
A
#
# COMPACT_ATOMS: atom_id res chain seq x y z
N MET A 1 7.28 34.13 -29.74
CA MET A 1 8.18 33.94 -28.58
C MET A 1 7.31 33.71 -27.36
N MET A 2 6.96 32.48 -27.04
CA MET A 2 6.27 32.14 -25.80
C MET A 2 7.29 31.42 -24.90
N GLY A 3 7.53 32.03 -23.73
CA GLY A 3 8.64 31.72 -22.85
C GLY A 3 8.51 30.40 -22.11
N HIS A 4 9.61 29.71 -22.03
CA HIS A 4 9.84 28.50 -21.19
C HIS A 4 9.95 28.84 -19.68
N ALA A 5 9.01 29.61 -19.12
CA ALA A 5 9.08 30.06 -17.71
C ALA A 5 8.38 29.14 -16.70
N GLY A 6 7.68 28.08 -17.13
CA GLY A 6 6.84 27.24 -16.25
C GLY A 6 7.49 25.97 -15.68
N ILE A 7 8.56 25.45 -16.28
CA ILE A 7 9.08 24.12 -15.93
C ILE A 7 10.00 24.13 -14.69
N LEU A 8 10.75 25.18 -14.44
CA LEU A 8 11.72 25.27 -13.33
C LEU A 8 11.09 25.38 -11.92
N PRO A 9 9.98 26.12 -11.69
CA PRO A 9 9.34 26.18 -10.38
C PRO A 9 8.74 24.84 -9.97
N ASP A 10 8.10 24.15 -10.90
CA ASP A 10 7.49 22.83 -10.62
C ASP A 10 8.52 21.76 -10.30
N ALA A 11 9.62 21.70 -11.04
CA ALA A 11 10.71 20.75 -10.80
C ALA A 11 11.35 20.92 -9.41
N LYS A 12 11.55 22.16 -8.95
CA LYS A 12 12.08 22.43 -7.59
C LYS A 12 11.06 22.10 -6.49
N ARG A 13 9.78 22.34 -6.74
CA ARG A 13 8.70 22.01 -5.81
C ARG A 13 8.65 20.51 -5.59
N TYR A 14 8.56 19.73 -6.66
CA TYR A 14 8.52 18.26 -6.55
C TYR A 14 9.79 17.67 -5.93
N SER A 15 10.96 18.22 -6.17
CA SER A 15 12.21 17.75 -5.56
C SER A 15 12.17 17.87 -4.02
N GLY A 16 11.71 19.00 -3.48
CA GLY A 16 11.55 19.17 -2.03
C GLY A 16 10.48 18.26 -1.42
N GLU A 17 9.42 17.97 -2.15
CA GLU A 17 8.36 17.06 -1.74
C GLU A 17 8.84 15.61 -1.69
N VAL A 18 9.62 15.17 -2.68
CA VAL A 18 10.23 13.84 -2.73
C VAL A 18 11.13 13.58 -1.52
N GLU A 19 12.02 14.52 -1.19
CA GLU A 19 12.88 14.39 -0.02
C GLU A 19 12.06 14.33 1.28
N THR A 20 11.07 15.20 1.41
CA THR A 20 10.22 15.27 2.59
C THR A 20 9.45 13.96 2.81
N ILE A 21 8.78 13.46 1.78
CA ILE A 21 7.98 12.22 1.91
C ILE A 21 8.86 11.00 2.17
N LEU A 22 10.04 10.91 1.56
CA LEU A 22 10.99 9.83 1.83
C LEU A 22 11.49 9.84 3.27
N LEU A 23 11.81 11.02 3.82
CA LEU A 23 12.24 11.17 5.20
C LEU A 23 11.12 10.81 6.18
N GLU A 24 9.88 11.27 5.89
CA GLU A 24 8.72 10.97 6.72
C GLU A 24 8.39 9.48 6.70
N ALA A 25 8.36 8.85 5.53
CA ALA A 25 8.13 7.42 5.38
C ALA A 25 9.18 6.58 6.13
N ARG A 26 10.46 6.94 6.05
CA ARG A 26 11.54 6.29 6.82
C ARG A 26 11.39 6.48 8.33
N ARG A 27 10.97 7.67 8.76
CA ARG A 27 10.70 7.94 10.18
C ARG A 27 9.55 7.09 10.70
N LEU A 28 8.45 7.03 9.95
CA LEU A 28 7.28 6.21 10.29
C LEU A 28 7.64 4.71 10.32
N SER A 29 8.37 4.19 9.33
CA SER A 29 8.76 2.78 9.32
C SER A 29 9.58 2.39 10.55
N ARG A 30 10.48 3.26 11.00
CA ARG A 30 11.26 3.04 12.25
C ARG A 30 10.37 3.09 13.49
N SER A 31 9.39 4.01 13.56
CA SER A 31 8.49 4.14 14.71
C SER A 31 7.56 2.93 14.86
N LEU A 32 7.10 2.34 13.76
CA LEU A 32 6.29 1.12 13.77
C LEU A 32 7.07 -0.08 14.31
N ARG A 33 8.36 -0.18 14.02
CA ARG A 33 9.24 -1.23 14.55
C ARG A 33 9.56 -1.09 16.03
N THR A 34 9.62 0.13 16.55
CA THR A 34 9.95 0.40 17.95
C THR A 34 8.72 0.45 18.86
N GLY A 35 7.53 0.73 18.32
CA GLY A 35 6.27 0.88 19.06
C GLY A 35 5.54 -0.41 19.37
N GLU A 36 5.82 -1.50 18.66
CA GLU A 36 5.28 -2.80 18.98
C GLU A 36 6.06 -3.45 20.12
N HIS A 37 5.57 -3.23 21.33
CA HIS A 37 5.73 -4.05 22.52
C HIS A 37 6.76 -5.21 22.39
N GLY A 38 8.06 -4.93 22.52
CA GLY A 38 9.05 -5.93 22.89
C GLY A 38 9.07 -7.27 22.11
N ARG A 39 8.25 -7.46 21.10
CA ARG A 39 8.39 -8.58 20.15
C ARG A 39 9.55 -8.25 19.25
N ARG A 40 10.70 -8.73 19.67
CA ARG A 40 11.85 -8.93 18.79
C ARG A 40 11.37 -9.82 17.65
N THR A 41 10.98 -9.24 16.53
CA THR A 41 11.10 -9.93 15.27
C THR A 41 12.59 -10.09 15.06
N ALA A 42 13.08 -11.29 15.39
CA ALA A 42 14.44 -11.67 15.10
C ALA A 42 14.63 -11.41 13.61
N GLY A 43 15.68 -10.68 13.25
CA GLY A 43 15.96 -10.31 11.88
C GLY A 43 16.01 -11.52 10.96
N ALA A 44 15.80 -11.26 9.69
CA ALA A 44 15.87 -12.16 8.57
C ALA A 44 16.87 -13.30 8.79
N GLY A 45 16.39 -14.48 8.92
CA GLY A 45 17.24 -15.63 9.02
C GLY A 45 16.62 -16.71 9.88
N SER A 46 15.96 -17.63 9.21
CA SER A 46 15.73 -18.97 9.69
C SER A 46 15.10 -19.06 11.09
N ASP A 47 13.79 -18.89 11.15
CA ASP A 47 13.08 -19.30 12.35
C ASP A 47 13.39 -20.76 12.61
N PHE A 48 13.74 -21.03 13.87
CA PHE A 48 14.01 -22.37 14.33
C PHE A 48 12.73 -23.19 14.17
N TRP A 49 12.75 -24.17 13.26
CA TRP A 49 11.63 -25.09 13.11
C TRP A 49 11.73 -26.21 14.13
N GLN A 50 12.81 -27.02 14.03
CA GLN A 50 13.03 -28.16 14.93
C GLN A 50 14.48 -28.61 14.92
N PHE A 51 14.80 -29.52 15.84
CA PHE A 51 16.03 -30.32 15.76
C PHE A 51 15.72 -31.64 15.07
N ARG A 52 16.43 -31.91 14.00
CA ARG A 52 16.40 -33.19 13.29
C ARG A 52 17.69 -33.95 13.59
N LYS A 53 17.63 -35.30 13.60
CA LYS A 53 18.85 -36.12 13.70
C LYS A 53 19.74 -35.86 12.49
N PHE A 54 21.03 -35.77 12.76
CA PHE A 54 22.08 -35.66 11.74
C PHE A 54 22.12 -36.93 10.90
N GLU A 55 22.08 -36.77 9.58
CA GLU A 55 22.19 -37.87 8.62
C GLU A 55 23.53 -37.78 7.87
N ASN A 56 24.38 -38.81 8.10
CA ASN A 56 25.70 -38.88 7.48
C ASN A 56 25.55 -39.01 5.95
N GLY A 57 26.20 -38.15 5.20
CA GLY A 57 26.10 -38.09 3.72
C GLY A 57 25.08 -37.10 3.16
N LEU A 58 24.09 -36.68 3.94
CA LEU A 58 23.15 -35.63 3.58
C LEU A 58 23.50 -34.28 4.23
N ASP A 59 23.93 -34.31 5.48
CA ASP A 59 24.20 -33.11 6.26
C ASP A 59 25.71 -32.82 6.36
N SER A 60 26.05 -31.54 6.30
CA SER A 60 27.40 -31.09 6.61
C SER A 60 27.64 -31.13 8.13
N PRO A 61 28.77 -31.71 8.62
CA PRO A 61 29.12 -31.69 10.04
C PRO A 61 29.15 -30.29 10.68
N ARG A 62 29.30 -29.26 9.89
CA ARG A 62 29.27 -27.86 10.34
C ARG A 62 27.90 -27.40 10.81
N LEU A 63 26.82 -28.09 10.43
CA LEU A 63 25.43 -27.77 10.79
C LEU A 63 25.03 -28.43 12.12
N ILE A 64 25.89 -29.27 12.73
CA ILE A 64 25.59 -29.94 13.98
C ILE A 64 25.46 -28.91 15.11
N ASN A 65 24.33 -28.95 15.79
CA ASN A 65 24.12 -28.18 17.02
C ASN A 65 24.67 -28.95 18.22
N TRP A 66 25.92 -28.69 18.55
CA TRP A 66 26.63 -29.38 19.63
C TRP A 66 25.97 -29.21 21.00
N LYS A 67 25.29 -28.05 21.24
CA LYS A 67 24.60 -27.80 22.51
C LYS A 67 23.39 -28.72 22.69
N GLN A 68 22.65 -29.00 21.64
CA GLN A 68 21.50 -29.90 21.67
C GLN A 68 21.98 -31.36 21.66
N SER A 69 22.98 -31.69 20.87
CA SER A 69 23.55 -33.01 20.76
C SER A 69 24.18 -33.49 22.10
N ALA A 70 24.76 -32.58 22.87
CA ALA A 70 25.30 -32.88 24.22
C ALA A 70 24.22 -33.18 25.28
N LYS A 71 22.95 -32.91 25.00
CA LYS A 71 21.82 -33.18 25.91
C LYS A 71 21.04 -34.44 25.55
N SER A 72 21.40 -35.12 24.49
CA SER A 72 20.64 -36.25 23.90
C SER A 72 21.59 -37.29 23.34
N ASP A 73 21.11 -38.52 23.24
CA ASP A 73 21.87 -39.63 22.64
C ASP A 73 21.85 -39.56 21.11
N GLY A 74 22.47 -38.56 20.52
CA GLY A 74 22.55 -38.41 19.08
C GLY A 74 23.05 -37.05 18.61
N LEU A 75 23.48 -37.00 17.36
CA LEU A 75 23.85 -35.75 16.73
C LEU A 75 22.59 -35.09 16.12
N PHE A 76 22.41 -33.79 16.36
CA PHE A 76 21.28 -33.03 15.89
C PHE A 76 21.72 -31.83 15.05
N VAL A 77 21.02 -31.61 13.94
CA VAL A 77 21.12 -30.39 13.13
C VAL A 77 19.92 -29.50 13.41
N ARG A 78 20.17 -28.22 13.35
CA ARG A 78 19.10 -27.22 13.42
C ARG A 78 18.44 -27.15 12.06
N GLU A 79 17.17 -27.52 12.00
CA GLU A 79 16.34 -27.35 10.82
C GLU A 79 15.64 -26.01 10.90
N THR A 80 15.77 -25.23 9.85
CA THR A 80 15.18 -23.92 9.75
C THR A 80 14.04 -23.97 8.75
N GLU A 81 12.93 -23.33 9.08
CA GLU A 81 11.83 -23.18 8.13
C GLU A 81 12.29 -22.29 6.97
N TRP A 82 12.18 -22.81 5.77
CA TRP A 82 12.48 -22.04 4.57
C TRP A 82 11.21 -21.26 4.21
N SER A 83 11.03 -20.10 4.83
CA SER A 83 9.99 -19.16 4.42
C SER A 83 10.46 -18.46 3.14
N ALA A 84 9.83 -18.76 2.02
CA ALA A 84 10.08 -18.00 0.81
C ALA A 84 9.63 -16.54 1.04
N PRO A 85 10.45 -15.53 0.67
CA PRO A 85 10.07 -14.13 0.83
C PRO A 85 8.72 -13.87 0.17
N GLN A 86 7.80 -13.30 0.92
CA GLN A 86 6.51 -12.89 0.36
C GLN A 86 6.71 -11.65 -0.52
N THR A 87 5.86 -11.50 -1.51
CA THR A 87 5.87 -10.30 -2.37
C THR A 87 4.64 -9.48 -2.09
N LEU A 88 4.83 -8.19 -1.81
CA LEU A 88 3.76 -7.19 -1.74
C LEU A 88 3.78 -6.35 -3.02
N SER A 89 2.65 -6.30 -3.72
CA SER A 89 2.41 -5.37 -4.82
C SER A 89 1.53 -4.22 -4.33
N ILE A 90 2.02 -2.99 -4.38
CA ILE A 90 1.26 -1.79 -4.00
C ILE A 90 0.85 -1.05 -5.27
N ILE A 91 -0.44 -0.82 -5.44
CA ILE A 91 -1.04 -0.18 -6.61
C ILE A 91 -1.72 1.09 -6.13
N VAL A 92 -1.22 2.24 -6.58
CA VAL A 92 -1.65 3.55 -6.11
C VAL A 92 -2.38 4.30 -7.23
N ASP A 93 -3.58 4.76 -6.92
CA ASP A 93 -4.31 5.67 -7.80
C ASP A 93 -3.69 7.07 -7.75
N ARG A 94 -3.13 7.49 -8.89
CA ARG A 94 -2.47 8.79 -9.07
C ARG A 94 -3.27 9.73 -9.96
N THR A 95 -4.57 9.51 -10.10
CA THR A 95 -5.44 10.45 -10.84
C THR A 95 -5.43 11.82 -10.20
N ALA A 96 -5.60 12.86 -11.01
CA ALA A 96 -5.49 14.24 -10.57
C ALA A 96 -6.43 14.59 -9.40
N ASP A 97 -7.59 13.93 -9.31
CA ASP A 97 -8.59 14.17 -8.24
C ASP A 97 -8.07 13.79 -6.84
N ASN A 98 -7.06 12.92 -6.75
CA ASN A 98 -6.40 12.59 -5.48
C ASN A 98 -5.39 13.65 -5.02
N PHE A 99 -5.02 14.61 -5.90
CA PHE A 99 -4.04 15.67 -5.63
C PHE A 99 -4.65 17.01 -5.22
N ILE A 100 -5.98 17.09 -5.10
CA ILE A 100 -6.65 18.28 -4.61
C ILE A 100 -6.21 18.54 -3.15
N ASP A 101 -6.06 19.81 -2.77
CA ASP A 101 -5.65 20.25 -1.42
C ASP A 101 -4.24 19.83 -0.96
N HIS A 102 -3.32 19.64 -1.90
CA HIS A 102 -1.91 19.43 -1.59
C HIS A 102 -1.32 20.54 -0.67
N PRO A 103 -0.54 20.24 0.40
CA PRO A 103 0.14 18.97 0.69
C PRO A 103 -0.65 17.95 1.52
N LYS A 104 -1.86 18.24 1.93
CA LYS A 104 -2.73 17.33 2.70
C LYS A 104 -3.71 16.59 1.77
N SER A 105 -3.25 16.17 0.62
CA SER A 105 -4.08 15.45 -0.36
C SER A 105 -4.15 13.95 -0.07
N LYS A 106 -5.16 13.30 -0.63
CA LYS A 106 -5.26 11.83 -0.64
C LYS A 106 -4.02 11.21 -1.27
N ALA A 107 -3.50 11.81 -2.36
CA ALA A 107 -2.29 11.33 -3.02
C ALA A 107 -1.07 11.35 -2.11
N TYR A 108 -0.90 12.39 -1.28
CA TYR A 108 0.20 12.45 -0.31
C TYR A 108 0.11 11.31 0.71
N LEU A 109 -1.06 11.07 1.29
CA LEU A 109 -1.27 9.98 2.24
C LEU A 109 -1.06 8.62 1.57
N ASN A 110 -1.58 8.40 0.36
CA ASN A 110 -1.39 7.17 -0.40
C ASN A 110 0.10 6.90 -0.66
N ALA A 111 0.84 7.92 -1.09
CA ALA A 111 2.27 7.83 -1.33
C ALA A 111 3.05 7.55 -0.02
N LEU A 112 2.68 8.21 1.08
CA LEU A 112 3.29 8.02 2.39
C LEU A 112 3.07 6.58 2.90
N ILE A 113 1.85 6.05 2.77
CA ILE A 113 1.53 4.65 3.13
C ILE A 113 2.34 3.69 2.26
N ALA A 114 2.34 3.87 0.94
CA ALA A 114 3.04 3.00 0.01
C ALA A 114 4.55 2.94 0.29
N LEU A 115 5.19 4.10 0.47
CA LEU A 115 6.62 4.19 0.76
C LEU A 115 6.97 3.64 2.16
N THR A 116 6.12 3.91 3.16
CA THR A 116 6.37 3.41 4.53
C THR A 116 6.28 1.89 4.58
N LEU A 117 5.23 1.29 4.01
CA LEU A 117 5.11 -0.16 3.89
C LEU A 117 6.26 -0.74 3.06
N GLY A 118 6.66 -0.03 2.00
CA GLY A 118 7.83 -0.39 1.22
C GLY A 118 9.09 -0.53 2.08
N TYR A 119 9.37 0.41 2.97
CA TYR A 119 10.50 0.32 3.91
C TYR A 119 10.32 -0.78 4.94
N VAL A 120 9.13 -0.89 5.55
CA VAL A 120 8.85 -1.91 6.58
C VAL A 120 9.08 -3.33 6.02
N TYR A 121 8.56 -3.62 4.83
CA TYR A 121 8.71 -4.93 4.19
C TYR A 121 10.14 -5.19 3.69
N SER A 122 10.79 -4.19 3.08
CA SER A 122 12.19 -4.33 2.64
C SER A 122 13.13 -4.58 3.81
N ASP A 123 12.90 -3.93 4.95
CA ASP A 123 13.67 -4.14 6.18
C ASP A 123 13.42 -5.55 6.78
N ALA A 124 12.28 -6.15 6.52
CA ALA A 124 11.94 -7.53 6.87
C ALA A 124 12.44 -8.56 5.84
N SER A 125 13.21 -8.14 4.85
CA SER A 125 13.71 -8.98 3.73
C SER A 125 12.60 -9.55 2.84
N GLU A 126 11.43 -8.93 2.85
CA GLU A 126 10.33 -9.22 1.95
C GLU A 126 10.48 -8.41 0.66
N LYS A 127 9.86 -8.89 -0.42
CA LYS A 127 9.90 -8.18 -1.71
C LYS A 127 8.75 -7.19 -1.80
N VAL A 128 9.07 -5.92 -2.05
CA VAL A 128 8.04 -4.90 -2.31
C VAL A 128 8.22 -4.30 -3.68
N ARG A 129 7.11 -4.15 -4.36
CA ARG A 129 7.04 -3.53 -5.68
C ARG A 129 5.85 -2.57 -5.72
N ILE A 130 6.07 -1.39 -6.26
CA ILE A 130 5.07 -0.33 -6.35
C ILE A 130 4.79 -0.05 -7.82
N ASP A 131 3.51 0.03 -8.17
CA ASP A 131 3.07 0.36 -9.53
C ASP A 131 3.26 1.85 -9.81
N CYS A 132 4.16 2.14 -10.73
CA CYS A 132 4.47 3.47 -11.25
C CYS A 132 4.17 3.62 -12.75
N GLY A 133 3.24 2.78 -13.29
CA GLY A 133 3.04 2.55 -14.72
C GLY A 133 3.74 1.25 -15.17
N GLU A 134 4.83 0.94 -14.50
CA GLU A 134 5.46 -0.37 -14.39
C GLU A 134 5.81 -0.62 -12.93
N PHE A 135 6.01 -1.87 -12.54
CA PHE A 135 6.36 -2.20 -11.18
C PHE A 135 7.84 -1.96 -10.89
N LEU A 136 8.14 -0.99 -10.03
CA LEU A 136 9.47 -0.72 -9.48
C LEU A 136 9.64 -1.39 -8.11
N GLN A 137 10.86 -1.86 -7.81
CA GLN A 137 11.18 -2.52 -6.53
C GLN A 137 11.78 -1.53 -5.53
N MET A 138 11.47 -1.71 -4.24
CA MET A 138 11.94 -0.80 -3.17
C MET A 138 13.34 -1.12 -2.63
N ASP A 139 14.12 -1.99 -3.29
CA ASP A 139 15.40 -2.52 -2.78
C ASP A 139 16.59 -1.58 -2.98
N ARG A 140 16.49 -0.60 -3.90
CA ARG A 140 17.61 0.31 -4.24
C ARG A 140 17.26 1.76 -3.95
N PRO A 141 18.19 2.57 -3.42
CA PRO A 141 17.96 3.99 -3.16
C PRO A 141 17.51 4.79 -4.40
N ARG A 142 18.04 4.44 -5.59
CA ARG A 142 17.64 5.07 -6.86
C ARG A 142 16.17 4.79 -7.17
N ASP A 143 15.76 3.55 -7.05
CA ASP A 143 14.39 3.13 -7.36
C ASP A 143 13.41 3.74 -6.34
N GLN A 144 13.82 3.87 -5.07
CA GLN A 144 13.04 4.57 -4.03
C GLN A 144 12.79 6.04 -4.39
N ALA A 145 13.79 6.73 -4.91
CA ALA A 145 13.65 8.12 -5.35
C ALA A 145 12.73 8.24 -6.57
N GLU A 146 12.87 7.35 -7.55
CA GLU A 146 12.05 7.28 -8.75
C GLU A 146 10.57 6.96 -8.40
N ILE A 147 10.34 6.01 -7.50
CA ILE A 147 9.02 5.68 -6.98
C ILE A 147 8.39 6.91 -6.30
N ALA A 148 9.13 7.56 -5.39
CA ALA A 148 8.64 8.73 -4.68
C ALA A 148 8.32 9.89 -5.63
N GLU A 149 9.21 10.16 -6.61
CA GLU A 149 8.98 11.17 -7.64
C GLU A 149 7.72 10.88 -8.46
N THR A 150 7.48 9.62 -8.78
CA THR A 150 6.30 9.20 -9.53
C THR A 150 5.03 9.32 -8.70
N LEU A 151 5.08 8.96 -7.42
CA LEU A 151 3.92 8.99 -6.52
C LEU A 151 3.48 10.41 -6.16
N VAL A 152 4.37 11.39 -6.11
CA VAL A 152 4.02 12.78 -5.81
C VAL A 152 3.54 13.57 -7.03
N ARG A 153 3.50 12.95 -8.22
CA ARG A 153 3.04 13.58 -9.46
C ARG A 153 1.69 13.02 -9.90
N PRO A 154 0.72 13.88 -10.25
CA PRO A 154 -0.54 13.41 -10.80
C PRO A 154 -0.34 12.73 -12.15
N ASN A 155 -1.13 11.70 -12.39
CA ASN A 155 -1.33 11.13 -13.71
C ASN A 155 -2.67 11.65 -14.27
N ASN A 156 -2.62 12.31 -15.41
CA ASN A 156 -3.81 12.84 -16.07
C ASN A 156 -4.60 11.77 -16.85
N GLN A 157 -4.14 10.53 -16.83
CA GLN A 157 -4.85 9.39 -17.41
C GLN A 157 -5.78 8.77 -16.38
N ALA A 158 -6.83 8.10 -16.87
CA ALA A 158 -7.67 7.28 -16.01
C ALA A 158 -6.84 6.18 -15.31
N TRP A 159 -7.14 5.91 -14.05
CA TRP A 159 -6.48 4.87 -13.29
C TRP A 159 -6.63 3.50 -13.98
N GLN A 160 -5.51 2.85 -14.22
CA GLN A 160 -5.43 1.53 -14.83
C GLN A 160 -4.97 0.53 -13.78
N LEU A 161 -5.68 -0.58 -13.66
CA LEU A 161 -5.23 -1.70 -12.86
C LEU A 161 -4.27 -2.58 -13.67
N PRO A 162 -3.18 -3.05 -13.08
CA PRO A 162 -2.27 -3.95 -13.77
C PRO A 162 -2.95 -5.27 -14.10
N SER A 163 -2.61 -5.85 -15.26
CA SER A 163 -3.06 -7.20 -15.60
C SER A 163 -2.68 -8.19 -14.50
N ALA A 164 -3.53 -9.18 -14.24
CA ALA A 164 -3.27 -10.22 -13.25
C ALA A 164 -1.93 -10.94 -13.46
N GLN A 165 -1.48 -11.06 -14.70
CA GLN A 165 -0.19 -11.67 -15.06
C GLN A 165 1.01 -10.86 -14.53
N ASN A 166 0.84 -9.56 -14.33
CA ASN A 166 1.88 -8.68 -13.79
C ASN A 166 1.98 -8.75 -12.27
N ILE A 167 1.05 -9.42 -11.58
CA ILE A 167 1.09 -9.64 -10.15
C ILE A 167 1.58 -11.07 -9.86
N PRO A 168 2.61 -11.25 -9.02
CA PRO A 168 3.14 -12.56 -8.69
C PRO A 168 2.07 -13.47 -8.07
N GLN A 169 2.10 -14.75 -8.40
CA GLN A 169 1.22 -15.74 -7.80
C GLN A 169 1.50 -15.89 -6.29
N ASN A 170 0.46 -16.22 -5.52
CA ASN A 170 0.55 -16.43 -4.07
C ASN A 170 1.23 -15.26 -3.34
N SER A 171 0.96 -14.04 -3.80
CA SER A 171 1.50 -12.80 -3.26
C SER A 171 0.42 -11.97 -2.58
N LYS A 172 0.81 -10.83 -2.04
CA LYS A 172 -0.11 -9.87 -1.44
C LYS A 172 -0.21 -8.62 -2.30
N ALA A 173 -1.40 -7.99 -2.29
CA ALA A 173 -1.61 -6.74 -2.98
C ALA A 173 -2.33 -5.72 -2.09
N LEU A 174 -1.95 -4.45 -2.23
CA LEU A 174 -2.61 -3.32 -1.59
C LEU A 174 -2.99 -2.31 -2.67
N LEU A 175 -4.28 -2.02 -2.78
CA LEU A 175 -4.80 -1.02 -3.70
C LEU A 175 -5.20 0.22 -2.90
N LEU A 176 -4.71 1.38 -3.31
CA LEU A 176 -4.90 2.67 -2.65
C LEU A 176 -5.61 3.63 -3.61
N SER A 177 -6.86 3.98 -3.32
CA SER A 177 -7.68 4.91 -4.12
C SER A 177 -8.85 5.46 -3.31
N SER A 178 -9.60 6.39 -3.87
CA SER A 178 -10.94 6.77 -3.37
C SER A 178 -12.05 5.81 -3.84
N PHE A 179 -11.83 5.03 -4.88
CA PHE A 179 -12.74 4.02 -5.46
C PHE A 179 -14.15 4.52 -5.77
N PHE A 180 -14.34 5.80 -6.07
CA PHE A 180 -15.70 6.35 -6.29
C PHE A 180 -16.43 5.76 -7.51
N ASN A 181 -15.72 5.38 -8.56
CA ASN A 181 -16.32 4.85 -9.78
C ASN A 181 -15.61 3.60 -10.29
N ASP A 182 -14.99 2.85 -9.39
CA ASP A 182 -14.14 1.72 -9.75
C ASP A 182 -14.75 0.35 -9.43
N ALA A 183 -15.97 0.29 -8.86
CA ALA A 183 -16.60 -0.96 -8.45
C ALA A 183 -16.72 -1.95 -9.61
N GLU A 184 -17.14 -1.51 -10.80
CA GLU A 184 -17.23 -2.35 -12.00
C GLU A 184 -15.86 -2.89 -12.41
N LYS A 185 -14.86 -2.03 -12.50
CA LYS A 185 -13.47 -2.41 -12.81
C LYS A 185 -12.91 -3.40 -11.77
N LEU A 186 -13.12 -3.12 -10.47
CA LEU A 186 -12.66 -4.01 -9.40
C LEU A 186 -13.37 -5.36 -9.42
N SER A 187 -14.66 -5.40 -9.79
CA SER A 187 -15.40 -6.67 -9.95
C SER A 187 -14.82 -7.56 -11.05
N GLU A 188 -14.13 -7.00 -12.03
CA GLU A 188 -13.43 -7.74 -13.08
C GLU A 188 -12.03 -8.18 -12.65
N TYR A 189 -11.24 -7.28 -12.01
CA TYR A 189 -9.82 -7.52 -11.77
C TYR A 189 -9.55 -8.30 -10.47
N ILE A 190 -10.30 -8.06 -9.39
CA ILE A 190 -10.03 -8.72 -8.10
C ILE A 190 -10.23 -10.24 -8.16
N PRO A 191 -11.27 -10.78 -8.82
CA PRO A 191 -11.37 -12.24 -9.02
C PRO A 191 -10.18 -12.82 -9.77
N GLN A 192 -9.68 -12.14 -10.82
CA GLN A 192 -8.51 -12.60 -11.58
C GLN A 192 -7.25 -12.64 -10.72
N TYR A 193 -7.09 -11.69 -9.78
CA TYR A 193 -5.98 -11.71 -8.82
C TYR A 193 -6.14 -12.86 -7.82
N ALA A 194 -7.35 -13.07 -7.30
CA ALA A 194 -7.65 -14.13 -6.35
C ALA A 194 -7.46 -15.54 -6.94
N GLU A 195 -7.82 -15.77 -8.22
CA GLU A 195 -7.56 -17.03 -8.94
C GLU A 195 -6.07 -17.38 -9.01
N ARG A 196 -5.20 -16.38 -8.91
CA ARG A 196 -3.74 -16.57 -8.87
C ARG A 196 -3.20 -16.71 -7.44
N GLY A 197 -4.08 -16.84 -6.45
CA GLY A 197 -3.70 -16.93 -5.03
C GLY A 197 -3.23 -15.58 -4.44
N VAL A 198 -3.56 -14.45 -5.09
CA VAL A 198 -3.24 -13.13 -4.54
C VAL A 198 -4.29 -12.75 -3.50
N THR A 199 -3.86 -12.47 -2.30
CA THR A 199 -4.70 -11.92 -1.23
C THR A 199 -4.36 -10.46 -1.00
N GLY A 200 -5.29 -9.66 -0.48
CA GLY A 200 -4.98 -8.25 -0.34
C GLY A 200 -6.04 -7.40 0.33
N CYS A 201 -5.82 -6.10 0.22
CA CYS A 201 -6.69 -5.08 0.79
C CYS A 201 -6.97 -3.98 -0.22
N LEU A 202 -8.22 -3.55 -0.27
CA LEU A 202 -8.68 -2.32 -0.90
C LEU A 202 -8.72 -1.24 0.19
N LEU A 203 -7.79 -0.31 0.18
CA LEU A 203 -7.74 0.80 1.13
C LEU A 203 -8.33 2.05 0.46
N GLN A 204 -9.57 2.38 0.83
CA GLN A 204 -10.24 3.59 0.40
C GLN A 204 -9.77 4.77 1.25
N VAL A 205 -9.27 5.81 0.60
CA VAL A 205 -8.82 7.04 1.27
C VAL A 205 -9.74 8.18 0.89
N LEU A 206 -10.41 8.75 1.90
CA LEU A 206 -11.37 9.83 1.73
C LEU A 206 -10.98 11.05 2.56
N THR A 207 -11.46 12.22 2.14
CA THR A 207 -11.44 13.43 2.95
C THR A 207 -12.64 13.49 3.89
N LYS A 208 -12.56 14.29 4.93
CA LYS A 208 -13.70 14.51 5.82
C LYS A 208 -14.92 15.05 5.07
N ASP A 209 -14.70 15.91 4.09
CA ASP A 209 -15.77 16.51 3.29
C ASP A 209 -16.45 15.47 2.39
N GLU A 210 -15.71 14.51 1.86
CA GLU A 210 -16.27 13.38 1.11
C GLU A 210 -17.11 12.45 2.00
N VAL A 211 -16.72 12.28 3.26
CA VAL A 211 -17.46 11.43 4.21
C VAL A 211 -18.71 12.13 4.75
N THR A 212 -18.64 13.44 5.03
CA THR A 212 -19.70 14.16 5.76
C THR A 212 -20.60 15.00 4.88
N PHE A 213 -20.16 15.35 3.66
CA PHE A 213 -20.80 16.28 2.73
C PHE A 213 -21.31 17.56 3.43
N PRO A 214 -20.41 18.41 3.92
CA PRO A 214 -20.78 19.57 4.76
C PRO A 214 -21.27 20.77 3.95
N PHE A 215 -21.48 20.60 2.65
CA PHE A 215 -21.79 21.69 1.72
C PHE A 215 -23.24 22.17 1.87
N SER A 216 -23.41 23.50 1.81
CA SER A 216 -24.71 24.14 1.89
C SER A 216 -24.77 25.36 0.95
N GLY A 217 -25.99 25.77 0.56
CA GLY A 217 -26.17 26.90 -0.35
C GLY A 217 -25.69 26.62 -1.77
N ARG A 218 -25.23 27.68 -2.45
CA ARG A 218 -24.75 27.57 -3.83
C ARG A 218 -23.32 27.08 -3.85
N VAL A 219 -23.08 25.93 -4.46
CA VAL A 219 -21.74 25.30 -4.56
C VAL A 219 -21.50 24.85 -6.00
N LYS A 220 -20.26 25.03 -6.47
CA LYS A 220 -19.75 24.48 -7.71
C LYS A 220 -18.81 23.32 -7.37
N PHE A 221 -19.13 22.14 -7.84
CA PHE A 221 -18.27 20.96 -7.79
C PHE A 221 -17.51 20.83 -9.12
N GLU A 222 -16.21 20.62 -9.04
CA GLU A 222 -15.35 20.54 -10.20
C GLU A 222 -14.29 19.46 -9.97
N ASN A 223 -14.04 18.61 -10.97
CA ASN A 223 -12.90 17.69 -10.88
C ASN A 223 -11.58 18.43 -11.10
N ALA A 224 -10.46 17.83 -10.73
CA ALA A 224 -9.14 18.46 -10.80
C ALA A 224 -8.73 18.92 -12.21
N THR A 225 -9.29 18.32 -13.25
CA THR A 225 -9.00 18.66 -14.65
C THR A 225 -9.94 19.78 -15.18
N GLY A 226 -10.96 20.18 -14.42
CA GLY A 226 -11.97 21.14 -14.85
C GLY A 226 -12.91 20.63 -15.98
N SER A 227 -12.79 19.35 -16.34
CA SER A 227 -13.57 18.75 -17.43
C SER A 227 -15.02 18.47 -17.03
N THR A 228 -15.27 18.26 -15.73
CA THR A 228 -16.61 18.02 -15.19
C THR A 228 -16.91 19.10 -14.17
N VAL A 229 -18.01 19.80 -14.41
CA VAL A 229 -18.49 20.88 -13.53
C VAL A 229 -19.94 20.60 -13.21
N PHE A 230 -20.27 20.53 -11.93
CA PHE A 230 -21.65 20.46 -11.45
C PHE A 230 -21.92 21.61 -10.50
N GLN A 231 -22.99 22.36 -10.74
CA GLN A 231 -23.38 23.47 -9.91
C GLN A 231 -24.75 23.21 -9.29
N SER A 232 -24.84 23.42 -7.98
CA SER A 232 -26.10 23.33 -7.24
C SER A 232 -26.34 24.63 -6.50
N ASP A 233 -27.58 25.13 -6.54
CA ASP A 233 -27.99 26.28 -5.76
C ASP A 233 -28.37 25.88 -4.32
N GLN A 234 -28.62 24.62 -4.05
CA GLN A 234 -28.96 24.06 -2.75
C GLN A 234 -28.20 22.74 -2.50
N ALA A 235 -26.91 22.86 -2.24
CA ALA A 235 -26.04 21.69 -2.03
C ALA A 235 -26.52 20.79 -0.88
N CYS A 236 -27.14 21.34 0.16
CA CYS A 236 -27.69 20.57 1.27
C CYS A 236 -28.76 19.56 0.84
N ALA A 237 -29.51 19.83 -0.24
CA ALA A 237 -30.52 18.90 -0.75
C ALA A 237 -29.88 17.65 -1.38
N LEU A 238 -28.65 17.73 -1.84
CA LEU A 238 -27.91 16.61 -2.45
C LEU A 238 -27.30 15.67 -1.41
N ARG A 239 -27.19 16.09 -0.15
CA ARG A 239 -26.47 15.37 0.88
C ARG A 239 -27.00 13.95 1.08
N ALA A 240 -28.33 13.79 1.18
CA ALA A 240 -28.91 12.48 1.42
C ALA A 240 -28.61 11.52 0.27
N GLU A 241 -28.82 11.95 -0.97
CA GLU A 241 -28.54 11.16 -2.16
C GLU A 241 -27.05 10.82 -2.30
N TYR A 242 -26.16 11.78 -2.00
CA TYR A 242 -24.73 11.56 -2.04
C TYR A 242 -24.27 10.50 -1.03
N LEU A 243 -24.73 10.62 0.22
CA LEU A 243 -24.37 9.67 1.27
C LEU A 243 -24.92 8.26 1.00
N GLU A 244 -26.13 8.16 0.44
CA GLU A 244 -26.71 6.90 0.00
C GLU A 244 -25.85 6.26 -1.12
N LYS A 245 -25.44 7.04 -2.12
CA LYS A 245 -24.55 6.58 -3.19
C LYS A 245 -23.19 6.14 -2.67
N LEU A 246 -22.61 6.90 -1.74
CA LEU A 246 -21.32 6.54 -1.10
C LEU A 246 -21.45 5.23 -0.33
N GLN A 247 -22.53 5.09 0.46
CA GLN A 247 -22.77 3.85 1.20
C GLN A 247 -22.94 2.67 0.24
N HIS A 248 -23.77 2.80 -0.79
CA HIS A 248 -23.98 1.76 -1.79
C HIS A 248 -22.68 1.35 -2.49
N ASN A 249 -21.85 2.32 -2.89
CA ASN A 249 -20.54 2.05 -3.47
C ASN A 249 -19.64 1.26 -2.49
N ASN A 250 -19.62 1.64 -1.22
CA ASN A 250 -18.82 0.97 -0.20
C ASN A 250 -19.32 -0.47 0.06
N GLU A 251 -20.62 -0.69 0.07
CA GLU A 251 -21.22 -2.04 0.18
C GLU A 251 -20.84 -2.92 -1.02
N GLN A 252 -20.84 -2.37 -2.24
CA GLN A 252 -20.37 -3.08 -3.43
C GLN A 252 -18.90 -3.45 -3.32
N LEU A 253 -18.02 -2.50 -2.94
CA LEU A 253 -16.59 -2.74 -2.78
C LEU A 253 -16.30 -3.79 -1.71
N GLN A 254 -17.02 -3.74 -0.58
CA GLN A 254 -16.91 -4.73 0.48
C GLN A 254 -17.36 -6.12 0.01
N SER A 255 -18.43 -6.20 -0.77
CA SER A 255 -18.93 -7.46 -1.33
C SER A 255 -17.92 -8.07 -2.31
N ILE A 256 -17.35 -7.26 -3.22
CA ILE A 256 -16.32 -7.69 -4.17
C ILE A 256 -15.09 -8.23 -3.43
N ALA A 257 -14.61 -7.47 -2.44
CA ALA A 257 -13.45 -7.88 -1.65
C ALA A 257 -13.72 -9.19 -0.90
N ALA A 258 -14.82 -9.27 -0.16
CA ALA A 258 -15.17 -10.43 0.63
C ALA A 258 -15.36 -11.71 -0.21
N ALA A 259 -15.96 -11.61 -1.39
CA ALA A 259 -16.14 -12.73 -2.31
C ALA A 259 -14.83 -13.37 -2.77
N CYS A 260 -13.74 -12.60 -2.75
CA CYS A 260 -12.40 -13.01 -3.18
C CYS A 260 -11.42 -13.23 -2.02
N GLY A 261 -11.88 -13.18 -0.76
CA GLY A 261 -11.00 -13.28 0.42
C GLY A 261 -10.09 -12.06 0.61
N TRP A 262 -10.47 -10.92 0.06
CA TRP A 262 -9.83 -9.62 0.25
C TRP A 262 -10.53 -8.83 1.35
N THR A 263 -9.85 -7.82 1.87
CA THR A 263 -10.42 -6.90 2.85
C THR A 263 -10.66 -5.54 2.21
N PHE A 264 -11.77 -4.90 2.55
CA PHE A 264 -12.04 -3.50 2.22
C PHE A 264 -12.00 -2.66 3.50
N LEU A 265 -11.28 -1.56 3.47
CA LEU A 265 -11.13 -0.63 4.58
C LEU A 265 -11.24 0.81 4.09
N THR A 266 -12.00 1.63 4.78
CA THR A 266 -12.10 3.08 4.53
C THR A 266 -11.35 3.83 5.63
N VAL A 267 -10.50 4.77 5.23
CA VAL A 267 -9.74 5.65 6.13
C VAL A 267 -9.89 7.11 5.69
N SER A 268 -9.69 8.02 6.64
CA SER A 268 -9.71 9.46 6.37
C SER A 268 -8.30 10.02 6.37
N ILE A 269 -8.06 11.06 5.55
CA ILE A 269 -6.77 11.78 5.52
C ILE A 269 -6.45 12.51 6.84
N GLU A 270 -7.44 12.70 7.72
CA GLU A 270 -7.26 13.31 9.04
C GLU A 270 -6.82 12.30 10.12
N GLN A 271 -6.89 11.00 9.85
CA GLN A 271 -6.41 9.97 10.78
C GLN A 271 -4.89 9.96 10.89
N ASP A 272 -4.38 9.53 12.04
CA ASP A 272 -2.93 9.36 12.20
C ASP A 272 -2.42 8.29 11.21
N PRO A 273 -1.46 8.62 10.34
CA PRO A 273 -0.88 7.65 9.43
C PRO A 273 -0.35 6.37 10.10
N ARG A 274 0.06 6.44 11.38
CA ARG A 274 0.54 5.27 12.13
C ARG A 274 -0.56 4.26 12.41
N GLU A 275 -1.78 4.73 12.71
CA GLU A 275 -2.93 3.87 12.93
C GLU A 275 -3.31 3.16 11.62
N ILE A 276 -3.34 3.90 10.52
CA ILE A 276 -3.62 3.35 9.19
C ILE A 276 -2.58 2.29 8.81
N LEU A 277 -1.30 2.59 9.02
CA LEU A 277 -0.20 1.67 8.73
C LEU A 277 -0.26 0.42 9.60
N GLY A 278 -0.60 0.56 10.89
CA GLY A 278 -0.82 -0.58 11.80
C GLY A 278 -1.90 -1.52 11.28
N LEU A 279 -3.05 -0.97 10.87
CA LEU A 279 -4.14 -1.74 10.25
C LEU A 279 -3.70 -2.44 8.96
N CYS A 280 -2.96 -1.74 8.09
CA CYS A 280 -2.45 -2.34 6.85
C CYS A 280 -1.49 -3.50 7.13
N ILE A 281 -0.59 -3.35 8.11
CA ILE A 281 0.36 -4.41 8.50
C ILE A 281 -0.40 -5.63 9.04
N GLU A 282 -1.40 -5.42 9.89
CA GLU A 282 -2.23 -6.49 10.44
C GLU A 282 -3.00 -7.23 9.33
N LEU A 283 -3.69 -6.51 8.46
CA LEU A 283 -4.49 -7.06 7.36
C LEU A 283 -3.63 -7.79 6.32
N LEU A 284 -2.46 -7.28 6.03
CA LEU A 284 -1.50 -7.92 5.11
C LEU A 284 -0.76 -9.09 5.78
N GLY A 285 -0.94 -9.31 7.09
CA GLY A 285 -0.38 -10.44 7.82
C GLY A 285 1.15 -10.45 7.79
N MET A 286 1.78 -9.29 7.91
CA MET A 286 3.20 -9.19 8.22
C MET A 286 3.44 -9.68 9.65
N ARG A 287 4.22 -10.71 9.80
CA ARG A 287 4.66 -11.26 11.09
C ARG A 287 6.08 -10.84 11.42
#